data_dc0ec96cd429194392808684a43c6066
#
_entry.id   dc0ec96cd429194392808684a43c6066
#
_cell.length_a   1.000
_cell.length_b   1.000
_cell.length_c   1.000
_cell.angle_alpha   90.00
_cell.angle_beta   90.00
_cell.angle_gamma   90.00
#
_symmetry.space_group_name_H-M   'P 1'
#
loop_
_entity.id
_entity.type
_entity.pdbx_description
1 polymer ?
#
loop_
_entity_poly.entity_id
_entity_poly.type
_entity_poly.pdbx_seq_one_letter_code
_entity_poly.pdbx_strand_id
1 'polypeptide(L)'
;MNPAEFLSLLHARHCQRAFTDEPVSRDVLEAALLAAGQAPSGKNTQPWRVTVTTGAQRDALSNALCAEYDAGVKPQADYDYSLQPQPEEWMGRARACGYALFELKGIARDDVPARKAHGRENFTFFGAPVHLILHLPAGAERGNF
;
A
#
# COMPACT_ATOMS: atom_id res chain seq x y z
N MET A 1 -14.62 21.60 -11.06
CA MET A 1 -14.84 21.11 -9.68
C MET A 1 -14.85 22.31 -8.76
N ASN A 2 -15.91 22.51 -8.01
CA ASN A 2 -16.01 23.61 -7.04
C ASN A 2 -15.28 23.24 -5.73
N PRO A 3 -15.00 24.21 -4.81
CA PRO A 3 -14.29 23.92 -3.56
C PRO A 3 -14.97 22.86 -2.69
N ALA A 4 -16.30 22.81 -2.64
CA ALA A 4 -17.04 21.85 -1.84
C ALA A 4 -16.90 20.41 -2.39
N GLU A 5 -16.95 20.24 -3.71
CA GLU A 5 -16.68 18.95 -4.39
C GLU A 5 -15.26 18.45 -4.10
N PHE A 6 -14.27 19.35 -4.16
CA PHE A 6 -12.88 19.01 -3.86
C PHE A 6 -12.70 18.55 -2.40
N LEU A 7 -13.26 19.30 -1.44
CA LEU A 7 -13.22 18.93 -0.03
C LEU A 7 -13.94 17.61 0.23
N SER A 8 -15.08 17.36 -0.42
CA SER A 8 -15.80 16.08 -0.31
C SER A 8 -14.93 14.91 -0.79
N LEU A 9 -14.21 15.09 -1.90
CA LEU A 9 -13.28 14.07 -2.41
C LEU A 9 -12.17 13.77 -1.42
N LEU A 10 -11.57 14.80 -0.81
CA LEU A 10 -10.52 14.62 0.20
C LEU A 10 -11.04 13.91 1.46
N HIS A 11 -12.24 14.24 1.91
CA HIS A 11 -12.86 13.60 3.08
C HIS A 11 -13.25 12.13 2.80
N ALA A 12 -13.65 11.83 1.56
CA ALA A 12 -13.97 10.46 1.16
C ALA A 12 -12.74 9.55 1.01
N ARG A 13 -11.53 10.12 0.91
CA ARG A 13 -10.31 9.34 0.76
C ARG A 13 -9.99 8.56 2.04
N HIS A 14 -9.88 7.26 1.93
CA HIS A 14 -9.41 6.37 3.00
C HIS A 14 -8.63 5.17 2.42
N CYS A 15 -7.97 4.41 3.27
CA CYS A 15 -7.26 3.21 2.86
C CYS A 15 -8.23 2.04 2.76
N GLN A 16 -8.49 1.55 1.57
CA GLN A 16 -9.25 0.32 1.36
C GLN A 16 -8.39 -0.91 1.66
N ARG A 17 -8.99 -1.88 2.36
CA ARG A 17 -8.34 -3.17 2.68
C ARG A 17 -9.29 -4.34 2.48
N ALA A 18 -10.24 -4.19 1.55
CA ALA A 18 -11.08 -5.24 1.02
C ALA A 18 -11.51 -4.82 -0.38
N PHE A 19 -11.30 -5.67 -1.34
CA PHE A 19 -11.61 -5.45 -2.74
C PHE A 19 -12.45 -6.61 -3.27
N THR A 20 -13.26 -6.34 -4.28
CA THR A 20 -13.91 -7.37 -5.08
C THR A 20 -12.91 -7.94 -6.10
N ASP A 21 -13.24 -9.07 -6.67
CA ASP A 21 -12.47 -9.71 -7.76
C ASP A 21 -12.86 -9.18 -9.15
N GLU A 22 -13.70 -8.14 -9.20
CA GLU A 22 -14.15 -7.54 -10.46
C GLU A 22 -12.96 -7.01 -11.27
N PRO A 23 -12.80 -7.44 -12.52
CA PRO A 23 -11.68 -7.00 -13.35
C PRO A 23 -11.70 -5.50 -13.59
N VAL A 24 -10.54 -4.87 -13.49
CA VAL A 24 -10.37 -3.47 -13.84
C VAL A 24 -9.94 -3.38 -15.30
N SER A 25 -10.67 -2.60 -16.10
CA SER A 25 -10.34 -2.45 -17.52
C SER A 25 -9.01 -1.70 -17.71
N ARG A 26 -8.35 -1.99 -18.83
CA ARG A 26 -7.09 -1.33 -19.19
C ARG A 26 -7.25 0.19 -19.29
N ASP A 27 -8.34 0.67 -19.86
CA ASP A 27 -8.60 2.11 -20.04
C ASP A 27 -8.70 2.83 -18.69
N VAL A 28 -9.34 2.22 -17.70
CA VAL A 28 -9.41 2.77 -16.33
C VAL A 28 -8.03 2.82 -15.68
N LEU A 29 -7.21 1.77 -15.84
CA LEU A 29 -5.85 1.75 -15.32
C LEU A 29 -4.97 2.80 -15.98
N GLU A 30 -5.02 2.92 -17.30
CA GLU A 30 -4.26 3.92 -18.05
C GLU A 30 -4.67 5.34 -17.66
N ALA A 31 -5.97 5.62 -17.55
CA ALA A 31 -6.46 6.93 -17.10
C ALA A 31 -5.96 7.26 -15.67
N ALA A 32 -6.01 6.30 -14.75
CA ALA A 32 -5.52 6.49 -13.38
C ALA A 32 -4.00 6.74 -13.34
N LEU A 33 -3.21 6.00 -14.12
CA LEU A 33 -1.77 6.16 -14.20
C LEU A 33 -1.36 7.48 -14.84
N LEU A 34 -2.06 7.91 -15.90
CA LEU A 34 -1.84 9.22 -16.53
C LEU A 34 -2.15 10.36 -15.56
N ALA A 35 -3.24 10.24 -14.78
CA ALA A 35 -3.57 11.21 -13.73
C ALA A 35 -2.50 11.23 -12.61
N ALA A 36 -2.07 10.07 -12.16
CA ALA A 36 -1.00 9.95 -11.15
C ALA A 36 0.33 10.54 -11.65
N GLY A 37 0.62 10.44 -12.94
CA GLY A 37 1.80 11.02 -13.58
C GLY A 37 1.86 12.56 -13.54
N GLN A 38 0.77 13.24 -13.14
CA GLN A 38 0.77 14.69 -12.88
C GLN A 38 1.38 15.08 -11.53
N ALA A 39 1.77 14.08 -10.70
CA ALA A 39 2.44 14.36 -9.44
C ALA A 39 3.74 15.16 -9.67
N PRO A 40 4.09 16.10 -8.78
CA PRO A 40 5.35 16.81 -8.90
C PRO A 40 6.54 15.90 -8.59
N SER A 41 7.71 16.23 -9.18
CA SER A 41 8.98 15.58 -8.84
C SER A 41 10.11 16.59 -8.79
N GLY A 42 11.19 16.27 -8.08
CA GLY A 42 12.37 17.12 -8.01
C GLY A 42 12.90 17.44 -9.41
N LYS A 43 13.04 18.73 -9.74
CA LYS A 43 13.45 19.23 -11.08
C LYS A 43 12.60 18.67 -12.23
N ASN A 44 11.39 18.20 -11.94
CA ASN A 44 10.49 17.55 -12.91
C ASN A 44 11.13 16.33 -13.61
N THR A 45 11.93 15.56 -12.90
CA THR A 45 12.63 14.40 -13.48
C THR A 45 11.73 13.20 -13.72
N GLN A 46 10.57 13.15 -13.08
CA GLN A 46 9.54 12.09 -13.25
C GLN A 46 10.13 10.66 -13.24
N PRO A 47 10.88 10.29 -12.20
CA PRO A 47 11.71 9.08 -12.21
C PRO A 47 10.93 7.80 -11.95
N TRP A 48 9.65 7.90 -11.61
CA TRP A 48 8.82 6.76 -11.26
C TRP A 48 8.58 5.81 -12.44
N ARG A 49 8.56 4.56 -12.11
CA ARG A 49 8.10 3.48 -12.98
C ARG A 49 7.01 2.71 -12.28
N VAL A 50 6.10 2.13 -13.04
CA VAL A 50 5.00 1.35 -12.49
C VAL A 50 4.99 -0.01 -13.17
N THR A 51 5.07 -1.07 -12.38
CA THR A 51 4.80 -2.43 -12.82
C THR A 51 3.38 -2.79 -12.43
N VAL A 52 2.58 -3.18 -13.40
CA VAL A 52 1.19 -3.62 -13.21
C VAL A 52 1.13 -5.12 -13.26
N THR A 53 0.59 -5.77 -12.23
CA THR A 53 0.36 -7.21 -12.20
C THR A 53 -1.12 -7.53 -12.09
N THR A 54 -1.60 -8.48 -12.90
CA THR A 54 -2.99 -8.94 -12.94
C THR A 54 -3.04 -10.45 -13.15
N GLY A 55 -4.18 -11.09 -12.90
CA GLY A 55 -4.41 -12.52 -13.16
C GLY A 55 -3.29 -13.40 -12.60
N ALA A 56 -2.84 -14.36 -13.39
CA ALA A 56 -1.84 -15.35 -12.97
C ALA A 56 -0.50 -14.74 -12.50
N GLN A 57 -0.09 -13.60 -13.05
CA GLN A 57 1.15 -12.92 -12.62
C GLN A 57 0.98 -12.31 -11.22
N ARG A 58 -0.18 -11.67 -10.97
CA ARG A 58 -0.53 -11.15 -9.64
C ARG A 58 -0.59 -12.28 -8.61
N ASP A 59 -1.19 -13.42 -8.97
CA ASP A 59 -1.32 -14.57 -8.08
C ASP A 59 0.04 -15.22 -7.78
N ALA A 60 0.90 -15.36 -8.78
CA ALA A 60 2.27 -15.86 -8.59
C ALA A 60 3.08 -14.96 -7.65
N LEU A 61 2.99 -13.63 -7.82
CA LEU A 61 3.63 -12.67 -6.92
C LEU A 61 3.09 -12.78 -5.49
N SER A 62 1.75 -12.81 -5.34
CA SER A 62 1.11 -12.98 -4.04
C SER A 62 1.56 -14.26 -3.33
N ASN A 63 1.59 -15.37 -4.05
CA ASN A 63 2.02 -16.67 -3.51
C ASN A 63 3.48 -16.64 -3.05
N ALA A 64 4.37 -16.04 -3.83
CA ALA A 64 5.78 -15.89 -3.46
C ALA A 64 5.95 -15.04 -2.19
N LEU A 65 5.30 -13.88 -2.13
CA LEU A 65 5.35 -12.99 -0.96
C LEU A 65 4.74 -13.66 0.29
N CYS A 66 3.64 -14.36 0.14
CA CYS A 66 3.02 -15.13 1.23
C CYS A 66 3.94 -16.24 1.75
N ALA A 67 4.65 -16.95 0.87
CA ALA A 67 5.61 -17.98 1.27
C ALA A 67 6.75 -17.40 2.11
N GLU A 68 7.32 -16.27 1.70
CA GLU A 68 8.36 -15.55 2.46
C GLU A 68 7.84 -15.08 3.84
N TYR A 69 6.63 -14.51 3.87
CA TYR A 69 5.97 -14.08 5.10
C TYR A 69 5.73 -15.25 6.06
N ASP A 70 5.21 -16.37 5.55
CA ASP A 70 4.90 -17.57 6.34
C ASP A 70 6.17 -18.23 6.87
N ALA A 71 7.29 -18.18 6.12
CA ALA A 71 8.61 -18.61 6.54
C ALA A 71 9.28 -17.66 7.55
N GLY A 72 8.70 -16.48 7.81
CA GLY A 72 9.23 -15.51 8.76
C GLY A 72 10.45 -14.74 8.26
N VAL A 73 10.64 -14.66 6.94
CA VAL A 73 11.70 -13.86 6.33
C VAL A 73 11.50 -12.39 6.69
N LYS A 74 12.55 -11.75 7.21
CA LYS A 74 12.50 -10.34 7.58
C LYS A 74 12.68 -9.47 6.34
N PRO A 75 11.83 -8.43 6.14
CA PRO A 75 12.02 -7.51 5.04
C PRO A 75 13.35 -6.77 5.14
N GLN A 76 14.00 -6.58 4.01
CA GLN A 76 15.20 -5.75 3.86
C GLN A 76 14.81 -4.50 3.06
N ALA A 77 14.74 -3.37 3.75
CA ALA A 77 14.44 -2.10 3.08
C ALA A 77 15.68 -1.57 2.33
N ASP A 78 15.48 -0.98 1.17
CA ASP A 78 16.56 -0.35 0.38
C ASP A 78 17.17 0.86 1.10
N TYR A 79 16.44 1.44 2.08
CA TYR A 79 16.88 2.56 2.89
C TYR A 79 16.06 2.67 4.18
N ASP A 80 16.60 3.35 5.18
CA ASP A 80 15.87 3.68 6.40
C ASP A 80 14.84 4.77 6.10
N TYR A 81 13.55 4.42 6.15
CA TYR A 81 12.43 5.31 5.86
C TYR A 81 11.74 5.86 7.11
N SER A 82 12.16 5.44 8.28
CA SER A 82 11.59 5.90 9.54
C SER A 82 12.62 6.54 10.46
N LEU A 83 12.24 7.65 11.09
CA LEU A 83 13.02 8.25 12.17
C LEU A 83 13.00 7.33 13.41
N GLN A 84 14.14 7.17 14.03
CA GLN A 84 14.26 6.42 15.28
C GLN A 84 15.01 7.26 16.33
N PRO A 85 14.50 7.39 17.57
CA PRO A 85 13.19 6.90 18.01
C PRO A 85 12.03 7.74 17.46
N GLN A 86 10.87 7.10 17.30
CA GLN A 86 9.64 7.80 16.89
C GLN A 86 9.09 8.62 18.07
N PRO A 87 8.59 9.86 17.86
CA PRO A 87 7.92 10.63 18.90
C PRO A 87 6.74 9.86 19.51
N GLU A 88 6.59 9.93 20.84
CA GLU A 88 5.54 9.17 21.55
C GLU A 88 4.12 9.55 21.09
N GLU A 89 3.89 10.79 20.75
CA GLU A 89 2.62 11.24 20.18
C GLU A 89 2.25 10.50 18.89
N TRP A 90 3.23 10.26 18.01
CA TRP A 90 3.01 9.52 16.76
C TRP A 90 2.74 8.05 17.04
N MET A 91 3.51 7.47 17.95
CA MET A 91 3.32 6.07 18.38
C MET A 91 1.98 5.87 19.09
N GLY A 92 1.51 6.86 19.85
CA GLY A 92 0.17 6.88 20.46
C GLY A 92 -0.93 6.79 19.40
N ARG A 93 -0.87 7.62 18.36
CA ARG A 93 -1.83 7.56 17.24
C ARG A 93 -1.76 6.24 16.48
N ALA A 94 -0.57 5.72 16.22
CA ALA A 94 -0.39 4.44 15.54
C ALA A 94 -1.00 3.28 16.34
N ARG A 95 -0.77 3.24 17.67
CA ARG A 95 -1.36 2.23 18.55
C ARG A 95 -2.89 2.33 18.60
N ALA A 96 -3.43 3.54 18.74
CA ALA A 96 -4.88 3.76 18.77
C ALA A 96 -5.55 3.27 17.48
N CYS A 97 -4.95 3.59 16.31
CA CYS A 97 -5.43 3.10 15.03
C CYS A 97 -5.40 1.57 14.92
N GLY A 98 -4.29 0.95 15.37
CA GLY A 98 -4.15 -0.51 15.35
C GLY A 98 -5.14 -1.21 16.27
N TYR A 99 -5.39 -0.68 17.47
CA TYR A 99 -6.39 -1.24 18.39
C TYR A 99 -7.80 -1.14 17.82
N ALA A 100 -8.20 0.01 17.30
CA ALA A 100 -9.52 0.18 16.69
C ALA A 100 -9.73 -0.77 15.49
N LEU A 101 -8.70 -0.99 14.67
CA LEU A 101 -8.76 -1.92 13.54
C LEU A 101 -8.93 -3.36 14.02
N PHE A 102 -8.18 -3.80 15.02
CA PHE A 102 -8.29 -5.16 15.55
C PHE A 102 -9.63 -5.40 16.25
N GLU A 103 -10.15 -4.41 16.96
CA GLU A 103 -11.48 -4.45 17.56
C GLU A 103 -12.57 -4.64 16.48
N LEU A 104 -12.54 -3.82 15.42
CA LEU A 104 -13.47 -3.95 14.28
C LEU A 104 -13.38 -5.31 13.57
N LYS A 105 -12.22 -5.93 13.56
CA LYS A 105 -12.00 -7.28 12.97
C LYS A 105 -12.28 -8.41 13.96
N GLY A 106 -12.61 -8.13 15.20
CA GLY A 106 -12.79 -9.14 16.25
C GLY A 106 -11.51 -9.91 16.61
N ILE A 107 -10.33 -9.30 16.39
CA ILE A 107 -9.03 -9.92 16.66
C ILE A 107 -8.56 -9.55 18.08
N ALA A 108 -8.53 -10.51 18.97
CA ALA A 108 -8.05 -10.30 20.32
C ALA A 108 -6.53 -9.98 20.37
N ARG A 109 -6.11 -9.27 21.43
CA ARG A 109 -4.71 -8.83 21.57
C ARG A 109 -3.73 -10.01 21.68
N ASP A 110 -4.13 -11.09 22.27
CA ASP A 110 -3.37 -12.33 22.50
C ASP A 110 -3.58 -13.37 21.40
N ASP A 111 -4.49 -13.13 20.46
CA ASP A 111 -4.72 -14.01 19.31
C ASP A 111 -3.61 -13.82 18.24
N VAL A 112 -2.45 -14.44 18.51
CA VAL A 112 -1.29 -14.39 17.63
C VAL A 112 -1.59 -14.97 16.23
N PRO A 113 -2.30 -16.11 16.09
CA PRO A 113 -2.67 -16.64 14.77
C PRO A 113 -3.53 -15.68 13.95
N ALA A 114 -4.57 -15.10 14.52
CA ALA A 114 -5.44 -14.14 13.80
C ALA A 114 -4.67 -12.86 13.41
N ARG A 115 -3.78 -12.38 14.27
CA ARG A 115 -2.91 -11.23 13.96
C ARG A 115 -1.92 -11.53 12.83
N LYS A 116 -1.36 -12.74 12.80
CA LYS A 116 -0.49 -13.21 11.71
C LYS A 116 -1.30 -13.30 10.40
N ALA A 117 -2.50 -13.88 10.45
CA ALA A 117 -3.40 -13.96 9.30
C ALA A 117 -3.75 -12.57 8.75
N HIS A 118 -4.08 -11.61 9.64
CA HIS A 118 -4.31 -10.22 9.25
C HIS A 118 -3.08 -9.56 8.60
N GLY A 119 -1.88 -9.79 9.14
CA GLY A 119 -0.64 -9.30 8.54
C GLY A 119 -0.41 -9.86 7.13
N ARG A 120 -0.79 -11.12 6.90
CA ARG A 120 -0.69 -11.81 5.62
C ARG A 120 -1.60 -11.22 4.53
N GLU A 121 -2.72 -10.56 4.90
CA GLU A 121 -3.62 -9.89 3.96
C GLU A 121 -2.91 -8.83 3.10
N ASN A 122 -1.85 -8.20 3.60
CA ASN A 122 -1.04 -7.26 2.80
C ASN A 122 -0.41 -7.93 1.57
N PHE A 123 -0.01 -9.20 1.70
CA PHE A 123 0.66 -9.96 0.65
C PHE A 123 -0.31 -10.67 -0.30
N THR A 124 -1.59 -10.75 0.07
CA THR A 124 -2.68 -11.12 -0.85
C THR A 124 -3.32 -9.89 -1.50
N PHE A 125 -2.73 -8.70 -1.28
CA PHE A 125 -3.20 -7.42 -1.79
C PHE A 125 -4.66 -7.12 -1.41
N PHE A 126 -5.10 -7.61 -0.24
CA PHE A 126 -6.49 -7.48 0.25
C PHE A 126 -7.55 -7.96 -0.74
N GLY A 127 -7.24 -8.90 -1.63
CA GLY A 127 -8.11 -9.43 -2.67
C GLY A 127 -8.19 -8.59 -3.95
N ALA A 128 -7.45 -7.47 -4.05
CA ALA A 128 -7.48 -6.62 -5.25
C ALA A 128 -7.09 -7.39 -6.52
N PRO A 129 -7.84 -7.26 -7.64
CA PRO A 129 -7.58 -7.97 -8.89
C PRO A 129 -6.37 -7.41 -9.64
N VAL A 130 -5.96 -6.18 -9.33
CA VAL A 130 -4.81 -5.48 -9.91
C VAL A 130 -3.89 -5.02 -8.79
N HIS A 131 -2.59 -5.20 -8.96
CA HIS A 131 -1.58 -4.68 -8.07
C HIS A 131 -0.58 -3.82 -8.84
N LEU A 132 -0.25 -2.66 -8.28
CA LEU A 132 0.69 -1.69 -8.84
C LEU A 132 1.92 -1.61 -7.96
N ILE A 133 3.11 -1.81 -8.54
CA ILE A 133 4.39 -1.62 -7.87
C ILE A 133 5.01 -0.34 -8.41
N LEU A 134 5.07 0.70 -7.59
CA LEU A 134 5.80 1.92 -7.92
C LEU A 134 7.26 1.73 -7.53
N HIS A 135 8.15 1.99 -8.46
CA HIS A 135 9.58 1.84 -8.21
C HIS A 135 10.39 2.90 -8.95
N LEU A 136 11.64 3.04 -8.56
CA LEU A 136 12.59 3.97 -9.13
C LEU A 136 13.77 3.21 -9.75
N PRO A 137 14.44 3.76 -10.78
CA PRO A 137 15.68 3.20 -11.27
C PRO A 137 16.76 3.18 -10.18
N ALA A 138 17.63 2.19 -10.19
CA ALA A 138 18.82 2.20 -9.36
C ALA A 138 19.64 3.47 -9.67
N GLY A 139 19.99 4.23 -8.62
CA GLY A 139 20.70 5.50 -8.76
C GLY A 139 19.81 6.75 -8.83
N ALA A 140 18.48 6.61 -8.74
CA ALA A 140 17.61 7.77 -8.52
C ALA A 140 17.97 8.45 -7.18
N GLU A 141 18.14 9.78 -7.22
CA GLU A 141 18.43 10.55 -6.01
C GLU A 141 17.24 10.52 -5.05
N ARG A 142 17.49 10.20 -3.77
CA ARG A 142 16.45 10.08 -2.71
C ARG A 142 15.71 11.38 -2.43
N GLY A 143 15.90 12.44 -3.01
CA GLY A 143 15.21 13.72 -2.81
C GLY A 143 14.35 14.12 -4.01
N ASN A 144 14.25 13.29 -5.03
CA ASN A 144 13.56 13.63 -6.28
C ASN A 144 12.13 13.08 -6.38
N PHE A 145 11.59 12.53 -5.29
CA PHE A 145 10.24 11.91 -5.23
C PHE A 145 9.57 12.12 -3.88
#